data_1c665012374adff662ce586185ee9ebe
#
_entry.id   1c665012374adff662ce586185ee9ebe
#
_cell.length_a   1.000
_cell.length_b   1.000
_cell.length_c   1.000
_cell.angle_alpha   90.00
_cell.angle_beta   90.00
_cell.angle_gamma   90.00
#
_symmetry.space_group_name_H-M   'P 1'
#
loop_
_entity.id
_entity.type
_entity.pdbx_description
1 polymer ?
#
loop_
_entity_poly.entity_id
_entity_poly.type
_entity_poly.pdbx_seq_one_letter_code
_entity_poly.pdbx_strand_id
1 'polypeptide(L)'
;MLNDDDLNRYARQVIINDFEEEGQEKLLNSKCLIVGAGGLGCPVALYASAAGFGNIEIWDDDIVELTNLNRQIAHDNNKIGLEKSYSLAEACKRLNPNISVKPKIKKLDSFSNISNFDLIFDCSDNPKTKYMLNFLSHNNQKILVSGSATQMEGQLSIWKSGINKVYPCYECVFPKTSSVPPVTNCRESGIIGSITGLIGSMQV
;
A
#
# COMPACT_ATOMS: atom_id res chain seq x y z
N MET A 1 -20.77 6.91 -14.11
CA MET A 1 -21.81 7.67 -13.37
C MET A 1 -22.10 6.93 -12.09
N LEU A 2 -22.00 7.62 -10.94
CA LEU A 2 -22.25 7.05 -9.63
C LEU A 2 -23.74 6.72 -9.49
N ASN A 3 -24.06 5.59 -8.84
CA ASN A 3 -25.42 5.26 -8.46
C ASN A 3 -25.75 5.84 -7.07
N ASP A 4 -27.01 5.74 -6.64
CA ASP A 4 -27.48 6.32 -5.37
C ASP A 4 -26.73 5.72 -4.15
N ASP A 5 -26.39 4.42 -4.18
CA ASP A 5 -25.63 3.77 -3.12
C ASP A 5 -24.19 4.29 -3.04
N ASP A 6 -23.55 4.54 -4.19
CA ASP A 6 -22.22 5.14 -4.27
C ASP A 6 -22.26 6.59 -3.75
N LEU A 7 -23.25 7.38 -4.17
CA LEU A 7 -23.43 8.77 -3.69
C LEU A 7 -23.64 8.83 -2.18
N ASN A 8 -24.43 7.92 -1.62
CA ASN A 8 -24.63 7.82 -0.18
C ASN A 8 -23.33 7.40 0.54
N ARG A 9 -22.63 6.39 0.04
CA ARG A 9 -21.40 5.87 0.66
C ARG A 9 -20.30 6.90 0.67
N TYR A 10 -20.09 7.59 -0.46
CA TYR A 10 -18.98 8.52 -0.68
C TYR A 10 -19.39 9.99 -0.52
N ALA A 11 -20.56 10.27 0.05
CA ALA A 11 -21.13 11.62 0.19
C ALA A 11 -20.15 12.65 0.75
N ARG A 12 -19.28 12.26 1.69
CA ARG A 12 -18.29 13.16 2.30
C ARG A 12 -17.07 13.40 1.44
N GLN A 13 -16.83 12.60 0.41
CA GLN A 13 -15.74 12.76 -0.55
C GLN A 13 -16.19 13.59 -1.75
N VAL A 14 -17.38 13.32 -2.29
CA VAL A 14 -17.89 14.01 -3.49
C VAL A 14 -18.21 15.48 -3.27
N ILE A 15 -18.37 15.94 -2.04
CA ILE A 15 -18.55 17.37 -1.73
C ILE A 15 -17.23 18.16 -1.62
N ILE A 16 -16.08 17.51 -1.75
CA ILE A 16 -14.77 18.17 -1.73
C ILE A 16 -14.55 18.84 -3.09
N ASN A 17 -14.29 20.16 -3.09
CA ASN A 17 -13.94 20.89 -4.32
C ASN A 17 -12.72 20.23 -4.98
N ASP A 18 -12.67 20.23 -6.30
CA ASP A 18 -11.62 19.61 -7.13
C ASP A 18 -11.57 18.07 -7.08
N PHE A 19 -12.39 17.42 -6.27
CA PHE A 19 -12.56 15.96 -6.26
C PHE A 19 -13.88 15.55 -6.88
N GLU A 20 -14.99 15.94 -6.28
CA GLU A 20 -16.38 15.80 -6.76
C GLU A 20 -16.74 14.36 -7.17
N GLU A 21 -17.81 14.17 -7.93
CA GLU A 21 -18.20 12.87 -8.47
C GLU A 21 -17.18 12.32 -9.47
N GLU A 22 -16.54 13.20 -10.26
CA GLU A 22 -15.52 12.79 -11.23
C GLU A 22 -14.30 12.15 -10.55
N GLY A 23 -13.85 12.69 -9.42
CA GLY A 23 -12.79 12.12 -8.61
C GLY A 23 -13.17 10.74 -8.06
N GLN A 24 -14.40 10.61 -7.55
CA GLN A 24 -14.91 9.33 -7.06
C GLN A 24 -15.04 8.28 -8.15
N GLU A 25 -15.51 8.65 -9.33
CA GLU A 25 -15.57 7.75 -10.49
C GLU A 25 -14.17 7.27 -10.89
N LYS A 26 -13.16 8.14 -10.86
CA LYS A 26 -11.77 7.77 -11.12
C LYS A 26 -11.27 6.74 -10.10
N LEU A 27 -11.57 6.91 -8.80
CA LEU A 27 -11.20 5.93 -7.78
C LEU A 27 -11.87 4.58 -8.01
N LEU A 28 -13.18 4.55 -8.26
CA LEU A 28 -13.94 3.33 -8.51
C LEU A 28 -13.45 2.57 -9.74
N ASN A 29 -12.96 3.27 -10.74
CA ASN A 29 -12.40 2.66 -11.95
C ASN A 29 -10.91 2.32 -11.83
N SER A 30 -10.22 2.81 -10.81
CA SER A 30 -8.78 2.62 -10.62
C SER A 30 -8.42 1.20 -10.15
N LYS A 31 -7.20 0.82 -10.44
CA LYS A 31 -6.61 -0.44 -10.06
C LYS A 31 -5.30 -0.22 -9.32
N CYS A 32 -5.26 -0.50 -8.04
CA CYS A 32 -4.05 -0.36 -7.25
C CYS A 32 -3.48 -1.70 -6.78
N LEU A 33 -2.16 -1.71 -6.62
CA LEU A 33 -1.40 -2.80 -6.03
C LEU A 33 -0.85 -2.37 -4.68
N ILE A 34 -1.08 -3.17 -3.65
CA ILE A 34 -0.49 -3.00 -2.32
C ILE A 34 0.52 -4.13 -2.12
N VAL A 35 1.79 -3.78 -1.95
CA VAL A 35 2.87 -4.75 -1.67
C VAL A 35 3.24 -4.67 -0.21
N GLY A 36 2.91 -5.73 0.53
CA GLY A 36 3.02 -5.84 1.97
C GLY A 36 1.67 -5.64 2.70
N ALA A 37 1.25 -6.64 3.47
CA ALA A 37 0.04 -6.63 4.30
C ALA A 37 0.39 -6.49 5.80
N GLY A 38 1.47 -5.78 6.10
CA GLY A 38 1.98 -5.51 7.43
C GLY A 38 1.43 -4.22 8.06
N GLY A 39 2.25 -3.58 8.90
CA GLY A 39 1.86 -2.38 9.65
C GLY A 39 1.50 -1.18 8.77
N LEU A 40 2.17 -1.00 7.63
CA LEU A 40 1.85 0.03 6.63
C LEU A 40 0.69 -0.41 5.73
N GLY A 41 0.70 -1.67 5.27
CA GLY A 41 -0.30 -2.18 4.33
C GLY A 41 -1.71 -2.27 4.93
N CYS A 42 -1.84 -2.53 6.23
CA CYS A 42 -3.13 -2.55 6.90
C CYS A 42 -3.90 -1.22 6.77
N PRO A 43 -3.36 -0.07 7.22
CA PRO A 43 -4.05 1.20 7.06
C PRO A 43 -4.21 1.60 5.58
N VAL A 44 -3.20 1.38 4.72
CA VAL A 44 -3.34 1.64 3.28
C VAL A 44 -4.53 0.91 2.69
N ALA A 45 -4.63 -0.40 2.90
CA ALA A 45 -5.71 -1.21 2.32
C ALA A 45 -7.09 -0.83 2.88
N LEU A 46 -7.19 -0.56 4.19
CA LEU A 46 -8.44 -0.16 4.82
C LEU A 46 -8.91 1.21 4.30
N TYR A 47 -8.04 2.21 4.26
CA TYR A 47 -8.42 3.55 3.76
C TYR A 47 -8.67 3.55 2.25
N ALA A 48 -7.87 2.85 1.45
CA ALA A 48 -8.13 2.71 0.02
C ALA A 48 -9.49 2.03 -0.24
N SER A 49 -9.82 1.00 0.55
CA SER A 49 -11.13 0.34 0.47
C SER A 49 -12.27 1.25 0.88
N ALA A 50 -12.12 1.99 1.98
CA ALA A 50 -13.11 2.96 2.46
C ALA A 50 -13.32 4.10 1.46
N ALA A 51 -12.25 4.60 0.85
CA ALA A 51 -12.29 5.66 -0.15
C ALA A 51 -12.88 5.21 -1.50
N GLY A 52 -12.99 3.90 -1.75
CA GLY A 52 -13.61 3.38 -2.97
C GLY A 52 -12.65 3.16 -4.14
N PHE A 53 -11.38 2.79 -3.88
CA PHE A 53 -10.55 2.20 -4.93
C PHE A 53 -11.23 0.92 -5.44
N GLY A 54 -11.71 0.93 -6.67
CA GLY A 54 -12.60 -0.12 -7.16
C GLY A 54 -11.94 -1.49 -7.33
N ASN A 55 -10.61 -1.51 -7.58
CA ASN A 55 -9.85 -2.75 -7.69
C ASN A 55 -8.56 -2.66 -6.89
N ILE A 56 -8.45 -3.48 -5.87
CA ILE A 56 -7.27 -3.58 -5.01
C ILE A 56 -6.69 -4.99 -5.14
N GLU A 57 -5.41 -5.10 -5.41
CA GLU A 57 -4.70 -6.37 -5.32
C GLU A 57 -3.65 -6.27 -4.20
N ILE A 58 -3.60 -7.27 -3.32
CA ILE A 58 -2.72 -7.30 -2.14
C ILE A 58 -1.74 -8.46 -2.29
N TRP A 59 -0.43 -8.16 -2.32
CA TRP A 59 0.63 -9.14 -2.37
C TRP A 59 1.38 -9.22 -1.06
N ASP A 60 1.38 -10.38 -0.43
CA ASP A 60 2.14 -10.69 0.78
C ASP A 60 2.29 -12.20 0.89
N ASP A 61 3.47 -12.70 1.25
CA ASP A 61 3.78 -14.12 1.37
C ASP A 61 3.90 -14.61 2.83
N ASP A 62 3.67 -13.73 3.81
CA ASP A 62 3.72 -14.03 5.24
C ASP A 62 2.37 -14.50 5.79
N ILE A 63 2.43 -15.11 6.99
CA ILE A 63 1.28 -15.43 7.83
C ILE A 63 1.12 -14.42 8.97
N VAL A 64 -0.08 -14.35 9.54
CA VAL A 64 -0.37 -13.54 10.73
C VAL A 64 0.22 -14.21 11.96
N GLU A 65 0.98 -13.44 12.75
CA GLU A 65 1.57 -13.88 14.01
C GLU A 65 1.08 -12.98 15.15
N LEU A 66 1.06 -13.51 16.37
CA LEU A 66 0.70 -12.76 17.59
C LEU A 66 1.55 -11.48 17.73
N THR A 67 2.84 -11.56 17.41
CA THR A 67 3.80 -10.45 17.47
C THR A 67 3.52 -9.33 16.48
N ASN A 68 2.62 -9.55 15.53
CA ASN A 68 2.23 -8.57 14.53
C ASN A 68 1.08 -7.66 14.99
N LEU A 69 0.21 -8.14 15.89
CA LEU A 69 -1.08 -7.53 16.19
C LEU A 69 -0.99 -6.16 16.87
N ASN A 70 0.16 -5.80 17.43
CA ASN A 70 0.41 -4.48 18.03
C ASN A 70 0.49 -3.34 16.99
N ARG A 71 0.60 -3.66 15.68
CA ARG A 71 0.73 -2.67 14.60
C ARG A 71 0.02 -3.03 13.30
N GLN A 72 -0.36 -4.28 13.11
CA GLN A 72 -1.05 -4.78 11.90
C GLN A 72 -2.56 -4.89 12.18
N ILE A 73 -3.19 -3.73 12.31
CA ILE A 73 -4.54 -3.53 12.89
C ILE A 73 -5.71 -4.12 12.10
N ALA A 74 -5.48 -4.59 10.88
CA ALA A 74 -6.50 -5.27 10.09
C ALA A 74 -6.60 -6.77 10.41
N HIS A 75 -5.61 -7.32 11.11
CA HIS A 75 -5.58 -8.68 11.60
C HIS A 75 -6.04 -8.76 13.06
N ASP A 76 -6.53 -9.92 13.49
CA ASP A 76 -6.97 -10.19 14.84
C ASP A 76 -6.51 -11.58 15.32
N ASN A 77 -6.77 -11.90 16.60
CA ASN A 77 -6.37 -13.18 17.19
C ASN A 77 -6.93 -14.41 16.46
N ASN A 78 -8.11 -14.30 15.83
CA ASN A 78 -8.73 -15.41 15.10
C ASN A 78 -8.06 -15.65 13.75
N LYS A 79 -7.18 -14.75 13.31
CA LYS A 79 -6.46 -14.82 12.04
C LYS A 79 -5.01 -15.32 12.19
N ILE A 80 -4.55 -15.59 13.40
CA ILE A 80 -3.20 -16.13 13.64
C ILE A 80 -3.03 -17.45 12.87
N GLY A 81 -1.94 -17.53 12.09
CA GLY A 81 -1.63 -18.67 11.22
C GLY A 81 -2.23 -18.58 9.82
N LEU A 82 -3.12 -17.63 9.53
CA LEU A 82 -3.65 -17.39 8.17
C LEU A 82 -2.71 -16.44 7.39
N GLU A 83 -2.75 -16.55 6.08
CA GLU A 83 -2.01 -15.68 5.17
C GLU A 83 -2.45 -14.23 5.35
N LYS A 84 -1.48 -13.31 5.50
CA LYS A 84 -1.74 -11.88 5.72
C LYS A 84 -2.54 -11.25 4.59
N SER A 85 -2.23 -11.58 3.33
CA SER A 85 -2.96 -11.05 2.18
C SER A 85 -4.45 -11.40 2.19
N TYR A 86 -4.80 -12.62 2.60
CA TYR A 86 -6.21 -13.07 2.71
C TYR A 86 -6.91 -12.44 3.91
N SER A 87 -6.26 -12.40 5.07
CA SER A 87 -6.78 -11.75 6.27
C SER A 87 -7.10 -10.28 6.03
N LEU A 88 -6.17 -9.55 5.37
CA LEU A 88 -6.36 -8.14 5.03
C LEU A 88 -7.47 -7.93 4.00
N ALA A 89 -7.53 -8.76 2.95
CA ALA A 89 -8.59 -8.69 1.94
C ALA A 89 -9.99 -8.90 2.55
N GLU A 90 -10.12 -9.81 3.51
CA GLU A 90 -11.37 -10.02 4.24
C GLU A 90 -11.77 -8.78 5.05
N ALA A 91 -10.83 -8.13 5.74
CA ALA A 91 -11.08 -6.88 6.47
C ALA A 91 -11.54 -5.77 5.53
N CYS A 92 -10.90 -5.61 4.37
CA CYS A 92 -11.30 -4.65 3.33
C CYS A 92 -12.73 -4.89 2.81
N LYS A 93 -13.07 -6.15 2.52
CA LYS A 93 -14.42 -6.52 2.04
C LYS A 93 -15.52 -6.31 3.08
N ARG A 94 -15.23 -6.49 4.37
CA ARG A 94 -16.17 -6.16 5.44
C ARG A 94 -16.44 -4.65 5.49
N LEU A 95 -15.42 -3.83 5.25
CA LEU A 95 -15.54 -2.37 5.25
C LEU A 95 -16.27 -1.86 4.02
N ASN A 96 -15.93 -2.38 2.84
CA ASN A 96 -16.57 -2.00 1.58
C ASN A 96 -16.80 -3.24 0.69
N PRO A 97 -18.03 -3.79 0.70
CA PRO A 97 -18.36 -4.98 -0.10
C PRO A 97 -18.46 -4.70 -1.61
N ASN A 98 -18.57 -3.44 -2.03
CA ASN A 98 -18.83 -3.05 -3.41
C ASN A 98 -17.56 -3.01 -4.27
N ILE A 99 -16.36 -3.11 -3.67
CA ILE A 99 -15.09 -3.11 -4.38
C ILE A 99 -14.52 -4.52 -4.58
N SER A 100 -13.65 -4.66 -5.55
CA SER A 100 -12.92 -5.91 -5.82
C SER A 100 -11.59 -5.93 -5.06
N VAL A 101 -11.44 -6.82 -4.10
CA VAL A 101 -10.17 -7.03 -3.40
C VAL A 101 -9.64 -8.42 -3.65
N LYS A 102 -8.45 -8.54 -4.23
CA LYS A 102 -7.81 -9.80 -4.65
C LYS A 102 -6.53 -10.05 -3.84
N PRO A 103 -6.56 -10.98 -2.88
CA PRO A 103 -5.34 -11.38 -2.18
C PRO A 103 -4.48 -12.29 -3.05
N LYS A 104 -3.16 -12.17 -2.91
CA LYS A 104 -2.19 -13.10 -3.48
C LYS A 104 -1.08 -13.41 -2.49
N ILE A 105 -0.84 -14.71 -2.26
CA ILE A 105 0.36 -15.19 -1.57
C ILE A 105 1.50 -15.08 -2.56
N LYS A 106 2.16 -13.92 -2.57
CA LYS A 106 3.17 -13.63 -3.58
C LYS A 106 4.26 -12.73 -3.02
N LYS A 107 5.48 -13.19 -3.18
CA LYS A 107 6.68 -12.39 -3.01
C LYS A 107 7.01 -11.65 -4.31
N LEU A 108 7.34 -10.37 -4.18
CA LEU A 108 7.77 -9.57 -5.33
C LEU A 108 9.13 -10.06 -5.85
N ASP A 109 9.23 -10.20 -7.17
CA ASP A 109 10.45 -10.56 -7.89
C ASP A 109 10.62 -9.72 -9.17
N SER A 110 11.73 -9.89 -9.87
CA SER A 110 12.04 -9.15 -11.10
C SER A 110 11.13 -9.49 -12.29
N PHE A 111 10.42 -10.61 -12.23
CA PHE A 111 9.47 -11.06 -13.25
C PHE A 111 8.03 -10.67 -12.92
N SER A 112 7.81 -9.99 -11.80
CA SER A 112 6.48 -9.56 -11.37
C SER A 112 5.92 -8.54 -12.35
N ASN A 113 4.77 -8.87 -12.95
CA ASN A 113 4.08 -7.97 -13.86
C ASN A 113 3.18 -7.01 -13.09
N ILE A 114 3.49 -5.70 -13.16
CA ILE A 114 2.71 -4.63 -12.53
C ILE A 114 2.08 -3.67 -13.56
N SER A 115 2.15 -3.98 -14.85
CA SER A 115 1.70 -3.10 -15.94
C SER A 115 0.20 -2.77 -15.89
N ASN A 116 -0.61 -3.66 -15.32
CA ASN A 116 -2.06 -3.54 -15.25
C ASN A 116 -2.57 -2.69 -14.07
N PHE A 117 -1.69 -2.11 -13.27
CA PHE A 117 -2.07 -1.24 -12.15
C PHE A 117 -1.83 0.22 -12.50
N ASP A 118 -2.68 1.11 -11.99
CA ASP A 118 -2.55 2.55 -12.13
C ASP A 118 -1.63 3.14 -11.07
N LEU A 119 -1.69 2.59 -9.86
CA LEU A 119 -0.97 3.05 -8.68
C LEU A 119 -0.40 1.87 -7.90
N ILE A 120 0.82 2.03 -7.39
CA ILE A 120 1.51 1.03 -6.57
C ILE A 120 1.78 1.62 -5.18
N PHE A 121 1.35 0.92 -4.14
CA PHE A 121 1.68 1.21 -2.75
C PHE A 121 2.79 0.27 -2.28
N ASP A 122 3.94 0.82 -1.96
CA ASP A 122 5.03 0.10 -1.30
C ASP A 122 4.85 0.19 0.21
N CYS A 123 4.42 -0.91 0.78
CA CYS A 123 4.24 -1.11 2.22
C CYS A 123 5.24 -2.13 2.79
N SER A 124 6.33 -2.36 2.06
CA SER A 124 7.38 -3.31 2.45
C SER A 124 8.28 -2.75 3.56
N ASP A 125 8.86 -3.64 4.34
CA ASP A 125 9.76 -3.33 5.44
C ASP A 125 11.25 -3.60 5.13
N ASN A 126 11.58 -3.86 3.85
CA ASN A 126 12.94 -4.20 3.48
C ASN A 126 13.43 -3.46 2.23
N PRO A 127 14.70 -3.05 2.18
CA PRO A 127 15.28 -2.28 1.08
C PRO A 127 15.23 -3.01 -0.26
N LYS A 128 15.40 -4.34 -0.27
CA LYS A 128 15.41 -5.13 -1.49
C LYS A 128 14.10 -4.99 -2.27
N THR A 129 12.97 -5.06 -1.57
CA THR A 129 11.64 -4.87 -2.17
C THR A 129 11.46 -3.44 -2.66
N LYS A 130 11.93 -2.42 -1.92
CA LYS A 130 11.86 -1.01 -2.32
C LYS A 130 12.60 -0.74 -3.63
N TYR A 131 13.83 -1.22 -3.76
CA TYR A 131 14.60 -1.09 -5.00
C TYR A 131 13.95 -1.84 -6.16
N MET A 132 13.36 -3.01 -5.88
CA MET A 132 12.65 -3.79 -6.90
C MET A 132 11.38 -3.07 -7.37
N LEU A 133 10.58 -2.54 -6.46
CA LEU A 133 9.39 -1.74 -6.80
C LEU A 133 9.76 -0.48 -7.56
N ASN A 134 10.83 0.22 -7.16
CA ASN A 134 11.35 1.36 -7.88
C ASN A 134 11.69 1.00 -9.34
N PHE A 135 12.44 -0.09 -9.55
CA PHE A 135 12.81 -0.58 -10.88
C PHE A 135 11.58 -0.92 -11.73
N LEU A 136 10.66 -1.73 -11.16
CA LEU A 136 9.46 -2.15 -11.87
C LEU A 136 8.53 -0.96 -12.19
N SER A 137 8.30 -0.05 -11.24
CA SER A 137 7.44 1.11 -11.43
C SER A 137 8.01 2.08 -12.45
N HIS A 138 9.33 2.32 -12.43
CA HIS A 138 10.02 3.14 -13.42
C HIS A 138 9.83 2.58 -14.84
N ASN A 139 10.13 1.29 -15.04
CA ASN A 139 10.07 0.65 -16.35
C ASN A 139 8.64 0.50 -16.90
N ASN A 140 7.64 0.35 -16.01
CA ASN A 140 6.25 0.25 -16.39
C ASN A 140 5.50 1.60 -16.38
N GLN A 141 6.21 2.72 -16.16
CA GLN A 141 5.63 4.07 -16.11
C GLN A 141 4.49 4.19 -15.08
N LYS A 142 4.70 3.67 -13.88
CA LYS A 142 3.71 3.69 -12.79
C LYS A 142 4.11 4.67 -11.70
N ILE A 143 3.10 5.23 -11.04
CA ILE A 143 3.29 5.98 -9.81
C ILE A 143 3.54 4.98 -8.68
N LEU A 144 4.61 5.22 -7.91
CA LEU A 144 4.93 4.46 -6.72
C LEU A 144 4.82 5.36 -5.49
N VAL A 145 3.95 5.02 -4.57
CA VAL A 145 3.84 5.66 -3.25
C VAL A 145 4.51 4.74 -2.23
N SER A 146 5.67 5.17 -1.73
CA SER A 146 6.52 4.36 -0.86
C SER A 146 6.49 4.88 0.56
N GLY A 147 6.09 4.02 1.50
CA GLY A 147 6.15 4.25 2.94
C GLY A 147 7.27 3.46 3.59
N SER A 148 7.89 4.02 4.63
CA SER A 148 8.71 3.26 5.58
C SER A 148 8.54 3.81 6.99
N ALA A 149 8.72 2.92 7.98
CA ALA A 149 8.60 3.30 9.37
C ALA A 149 9.56 2.43 10.21
N THR A 150 10.24 3.05 11.17
CA THR A 150 11.13 2.39 12.11
C THR A 150 11.13 3.17 13.42
N GLN A 151 11.15 2.48 14.54
CA GLN A 151 11.11 3.09 15.88
C GLN A 151 9.95 4.09 16.03
N MET A 152 10.23 5.38 16.08
CA MET A 152 9.28 6.50 16.15
C MET A 152 9.34 7.40 14.91
N GLU A 153 10.00 6.95 13.86
CA GLU A 153 10.20 7.72 12.63
C GLU A 153 9.48 7.08 11.46
N GLY A 154 9.01 7.91 10.54
CA GLY A 154 8.38 7.47 9.31
C GLY A 154 8.78 8.32 8.11
N GLN A 155 8.76 7.71 6.94
CA GLN A 155 9.06 8.38 5.69
C GLN A 155 7.99 8.03 4.65
N LEU A 156 7.56 9.04 3.91
CA LEU A 156 6.64 8.93 2.78
C LEU A 156 7.25 9.60 1.56
N SER A 157 7.15 8.96 0.41
CA SER A 157 7.65 9.49 -0.85
C SER A 157 6.80 9.04 -2.03
N ILE A 158 6.65 9.91 -3.03
CA ILE A 158 5.96 9.61 -4.29
C ILE A 158 6.98 9.65 -5.43
N TRP A 159 7.09 8.56 -6.17
CA TRP A 159 8.03 8.40 -7.27
C TRP A 159 7.30 8.34 -8.61
N LYS A 160 7.66 9.25 -9.52
CA LYS A 160 7.05 9.40 -10.87
C LYS A 160 8.09 9.37 -11.99
N SER A 161 9.30 8.92 -11.71
CA SER A 161 10.44 8.96 -12.65
C SER A 161 10.20 8.21 -13.96
N GLY A 162 9.40 7.14 -13.94
CA GLY A 162 9.01 6.41 -15.14
C GLY A 162 8.04 7.16 -16.05
N ILE A 163 7.21 8.05 -15.47
CA ILE A 163 6.24 8.88 -16.19
C ILE A 163 6.92 10.14 -16.71
N ASN A 164 7.74 10.77 -15.88
CA ASN A 164 8.47 11.99 -16.25
C ASN A 164 9.92 11.91 -15.72
N LYS A 165 10.87 11.87 -16.66
CA LYS A 165 12.30 11.73 -16.38
C LYS A 165 12.95 12.92 -15.63
N VAL A 166 12.25 14.03 -15.48
CA VAL A 166 12.69 15.18 -14.65
C VAL A 166 12.69 14.82 -13.17
N TYR A 167 11.81 13.90 -12.73
CA TYR A 167 11.75 13.48 -11.34
C TYR A 167 12.79 12.40 -11.02
N PRO A 168 13.46 12.48 -9.87
CA PRO A 168 14.34 11.41 -9.41
C PRO A 168 13.54 10.13 -9.11
N CYS A 169 14.20 8.98 -9.16
CA CYS A 169 13.65 7.73 -8.65
C CYS A 169 14.17 7.46 -7.23
N TYR A 170 13.64 6.42 -6.57
CA TYR A 170 14.09 6.02 -5.23
C TYR A 170 15.61 5.81 -5.17
N GLU A 171 16.19 5.11 -6.16
CA GLU A 171 17.63 4.82 -6.20
C GLU A 171 18.49 6.06 -6.48
N CYS A 172 17.95 7.10 -7.13
CA CYS A 172 18.64 8.38 -7.29
C CYS A 172 18.84 9.12 -5.96
N VAL A 173 17.86 9.02 -5.06
CA VAL A 173 17.88 9.68 -3.75
C VAL A 173 18.56 8.80 -2.69
N PHE A 174 18.37 7.50 -2.79
CA PHE A 174 18.95 6.48 -1.89
C PHE A 174 19.79 5.49 -2.70
N PRO A 175 21.00 5.86 -3.11
CA PRO A 175 21.85 4.99 -3.92
C PRO A 175 22.31 3.75 -3.14
N LYS A 176 22.43 2.62 -3.85
CA LYS A 176 23.00 1.37 -3.31
C LYS A 176 24.50 1.53 -3.11
N THR A 177 24.90 2.18 -2.03
CA THR A 177 26.32 2.32 -1.68
C THR A 177 26.69 1.36 -0.58
N SER A 178 27.90 0.79 -0.66
CA SER A 178 28.45 -0.09 0.38
C SER A 178 28.76 0.62 1.71
N SER A 179 28.65 1.95 1.75
CA SER A 179 28.96 2.80 2.91
C SER A 179 27.73 3.18 3.75
N VAL A 180 26.51 2.92 3.29
CA VAL A 180 25.31 3.11 4.10
C VAL A 180 25.10 1.86 4.92
N PRO A 181 25.02 1.94 6.28
CA PRO A 181 24.68 0.78 7.09
C PRO A 181 23.39 0.15 6.57
N PRO A 182 23.27 -1.17 6.53
CA PRO A 182 22.03 -1.81 6.15
C PRO A 182 20.92 -1.24 7.05
N VAL A 183 19.86 -0.74 6.41
CA VAL A 183 18.66 -0.28 7.15
C VAL A 183 18.22 -1.47 8.00
N THR A 184 18.34 -1.33 9.32
CA THR A 184 17.92 -2.36 10.25
C THR A 184 16.45 -2.63 10.04
N ASN A 185 16.09 -3.89 9.81
CA ASN A 185 14.69 -4.28 9.65
C ASN A 185 13.90 -3.88 10.91
N CYS A 186 12.64 -3.52 10.76
CA CYS A 186 11.74 -3.23 11.89
C CYS A 186 11.71 -4.33 12.95
N ARG A 187 12.07 -5.57 12.57
CA ARG A 187 12.21 -6.72 13.48
C ARG A 187 13.36 -6.56 14.48
N GLU A 188 14.42 -5.83 14.11
CA GLU A 188 15.63 -5.66 14.95
C GLU A 188 15.62 -4.34 15.74
N SER A 189 15.05 -3.27 15.14
CA SER A 189 15.05 -1.92 15.73
C SER A 189 13.80 -1.58 16.53
N GLY A 190 12.74 -2.40 16.42
CA GLY A 190 11.44 -2.11 17.02
C GLY A 190 10.65 -1.03 16.28
N ILE A 191 9.37 -0.89 16.60
CA ILE A 191 8.47 0.11 16.00
C ILE A 191 7.23 0.36 16.85
N ILE A 192 6.82 1.60 16.95
CA ILE A 192 5.53 2.01 17.53
C ILE A 192 4.43 1.89 16.48
N GLY A 193 3.37 1.13 16.76
CA GLY A 193 2.31 0.82 15.80
C GLY A 193 1.60 2.05 15.22
N SER A 194 1.43 3.12 16.01
CA SER A 194 0.82 4.36 15.52
C SER A 194 1.62 5.05 14.41
N ILE A 195 2.95 4.88 14.38
CA ILE A 195 3.79 5.42 13.28
C ILE A 195 3.45 4.71 11.97
N THR A 196 3.32 3.37 11.99
CA THR A 196 2.89 2.65 10.78
C THR A 196 1.49 3.05 10.34
N GLY A 197 0.58 3.28 11.30
CA GLY A 197 -0.76 3.79 11.05
C GLY A 197 -0.76 5.15 10.38
N LEU A 198 0.01 6.10 10.91
CA LEU A 198 0.15 7.46 10.36
C LEU A 198 0.69 7.43 8.93
N ILE A 199 1.84 6.80 8.72
CA ILE A 199 2.47 6.75 7.40
C ILE A 199 1.58 6.02 6.38
N GLY A 200 1.01 4.86 6.74
CA GLY A 200 0.10 4.14 5.86
C GLY A 200 -1.16 4.94 5.50
N SER A 201 -1.73 5.68 6.44
CA SER A 201 -2.88 6.56 6.16
C SER A 201 -2.50 7.73 5.23
N MET A 202 -1.28 8.23 5.32
CA MET A 202 -0.79 9.31 4.45
C MET A 202 -0.42 8.82 3.04
N GLN A 203 -0.23 7.52 2.83
CA GLN A 203 0.05 6.97 1.50
C GLN A 203 -1.19 7.01 0.59
N VAL A 204 -2.40 6.96 1.14
CA VAL A 204 -3.67 6.98 0.41
C VAL A 204 -4.15 8.40 0.18
#